data_6f8c35b1b59ce66e39a507d95677de88
#
_entry.id   6f8c35b1b59ce66e39a507d95677de88
#
_cell.length_a   1.000
_cell.length_b   1.000
_cell.length_c   1.000
_cell.angle_alpha   90.00
_cell.angle_beta   90.00
_cell.angle_gamma   90.00
#
_symmetry.space_group_name_H-M   'P 1'
#
loop_
_entity.id
_entity.type
_entity.pdbx_description
1 polymer ?
#
loop_
_entity_poly.entity_id
_entity_poly.type
_entity_poly.pdbx_seq_one_letter_code
_entity_poly.pdbx_strand_id
1 'polypeptide(L)'
;MSNSLETNESMRSASQATSEEADVVVIGAGLAGLTAARDVIKSDLSCIVLEARDRVGGKTWSQQLPDGKGTVDLGAAWINDVNQTQVYALAKQYNAELIEQNTTGNCAIQDASGGISSFPYGELPSFDAAAKEDVARIRDMCEADCQTLDTFNPDDKTLDSMSFEAYLQSRGASETSMSTATVWTRAMLGQEPKDLSALYFLNYCKSGGGLLQMRSDRKGGGQHLRVRQGMQLFSKGLASDMPDGVIRLSSPVTAINNNTGNGAVEIHTKGQIVRARKVITTVPTPVLKNISFSPDLPTSKRTWIESTTYGYYTKAMMVFRTPFWVDKGFCGLTQSFIGPAGVIRDTSSPADNKHILTCFLGGKPGFAWAALSNADREQSLLKQIGQLFDAEDIVEKEFVQLVTYEWIRDEYSGWGCPCTGLPPGVLSSLGAGSLREPWADLHFAGTETAGEWKGYMEGAVRSGQRAAVEVIKELRT
;
A
#
# COMPACT_ATOMS: atom_id res chain seq x y z
N MET A 1 16.13 8.29 -75.98
CA MET A 1 17.46 8.53 -75.36
C MET A 1 17.29 9.47 -74.18
N SER A 2 17.97 9.17 -73.17
CA SER A 2 18.23 9.77 -71.86
C SER A 2 17.22 9.50 -70.78
N ASN A 3 17.50 8.39 -70.16
CA ASN A 3 17.33 8.14 -68.69
C ASN A 3 18.27 9.02 -67.95
N SER A 4 17.85 9.45 -66.77
CA SER A 4 18.82 9.50 -65.65
C SER A 4 18.14 9.89 -64.34
N LEU A 5 18.25 9.02 -63.39
CA LEU A 5 18.81 9.32 -62.09
C LEU A 5 18.07 10.38 -61.25
N GLU A 6 16.97 9.95 -60.65
CA GLU A 6 16.55 10.47 -59.33
C GLU A 6 16.41 9.28 -58.39
N THR A 7 17.53 8.92 -57.80
CA THR A 7 17.60 7.91 -56.76
C THR A 7 18.24 8.51 -55.52
N ASN A 8 17.63 8.28 -54.34
CA ASN A 8 18.25 8.27 -53.03
C ASN A 8 18.49 9.60 -52.29
N GLU A 9 17.43 10.25 -51.85
CA GLU A 9 17.53 11.14 -50.69
C GLU A 9 16.41 10.98 -49.63
N SER A 10 15.62 9.90 -49.66
CA SER A 10 14.50 9.72 -48.73
C SER A 10 14.72 8.70 -47.60
N MET A 11 15.98 8.33 -47.32
CA MET A 11 16.29 7.41 -46.19
C MET A 11 17.41 7.96 -45.31
N ARG A 12 17.22 9.12 -44.71
CA ARG A 12 18.04 9.57 -43.54
C ARG A 12 17.27 10.57 -42.70
N SER A 13 16.21 10.13 -42.01
CA SER A 13 15.75 10.74 -40.78
C SER A 13 15.28 9.66 -39.83
N ALA A 14 16.16 8.74 -39.47
CA ALA A 14 16.07 8.12 -38.16
C ALA A 14 16.33 9.27 -37.17
N SER A 15 15.29 9.78 -36.53
CA SER A 15 15.43 10.74 -35.43
C SER A 15 16.46 10.18 -34.48
N GLN A 16 17.59 10.84 -34.32
CA GLN A 16 18.50 10.58 -33.20
C GLN A 16 17.68 10.79 -31.94
N ALA A 17 17.30 9.71 -31.26
CA ALA A 17 16.72 9.77 -29.95
C ALA A 17 17.72 10.54 -29.09
N THR A 18 17.36 11.73 -28.63
CA THR A 18 18.20 12.53 -27.72
C THR A 18 18.36 11.73 -26.45
N SER A 19 19.56 11.23 -26.20
CA SER A 19 19.87 10.57 -24.93
C SER A 19 20.06 11.63 -23.85
N GLU A 20 19.19 11.65 -22.87
CA GLU A 20 19.34 12.48 -21.66
C GLU A 20 20.17 11.70 -20.65
N GLU A 21 21.07 12.38 -19.90
CA GLU A 21 21.97 11.74 -18.94
C GLU A 21 21.82 12.38 -17.56
N ALA A 22 21.93 11.56 -16.48
CA ALA A 22 21.97 12.00 -15.10
C ALA A 22 22.88 11.11 -14.25
N ASP A 23 23.32 11.57 -13.08
CA ASP A 23 24.02 10.70 -12.14
C ASP A 23 23.09 9.58 -11.65
N VAL A 24 21.84 9.92 -11.36
CA VAL A 24 20.86 8.96 -10.84
C VAL A 24 19.53 9.09 -11.60
N VAL A 25 18.97 7.96 -12.02
CA VAL A 25 17.57 7.87 -12.44
C VAL A 25 16.77 7.16 -11.37
N VAL A 26 15.65 7.76 -10.96
CA VAL A 26 14.67 7.17 -10.04
C VAL A 26 13.44 6.75 -10.84
N ILE A 27 13.04 5.49 -10.73
CA ILE A 27 11.86 4.95 -11.41
C ILE A 27 10.70 4.89 -10.43
N GLY A 28 9.69 5.71 -10.67
CA GLY A 28 8.49 5.89 -9.86
C GLY A 28 8.51 7.17 -9.02
N ALA A 29 7.45 7.99 -9.10
CA ALA A 29 7.21 9.19 -8.30
C ALA A 29 6.20 8.95 -7.16
N GLY A 30 6.25 7.77 -6.52
CA GLY A 30 5.64 7.50 -5.23
C GLY A 30 6.48 8.10 -4.10
N LEU A 31 6.03 7.98 -2.83
CA LEU A 31 6.76 8.51 -1.67
C LEU A 31 8.21 8.01 -1.59
N ALA A 32 8.47 6.74 -1.91
CA ALA A 32 9.82 6.19 -1.90
C ALA A 32 10.73 6.88 -2.93
N GLY A 33 10.25 7.00 -4.19
CA GLY A 33 11.03 7.60 -5.26
C GLY A 33 11.25 9.09 -5.07
N LEU A 34 10.21 9.84 -4.70
CA LEU A 34 10.35 11.28 -4.43
C LEU A 34 11.28 11.56 -3.25
N THR A 35 11.23 10.71 -2.21
CA THR A 35 12.17 10.83 -1.09
C THR A 35 13.61 10.55 -1.53
N ALA A 36 13.82 9.49 -2.31
CA ALA A 36 15.14 9.15 -2.84
C ALA A 36 15.69 10.26 -3.74
N ALA A 37 14.88 10.77 -4.68
CA ALA A 37 15.27 11.85 -5.58
C ALA A 37 15.64 13.14 -4.82
N ARG A 38 14.84 13.53 -3.82
CA ARG A 38 15.13 14.67 -2.94
C ARG A 38 16.51 14.54 -2.29
N ASP A 39 16.80 13.36 -1.72
CA ASP A 39 18.05 13.14 -0.98
C ASP A 39 19.28 13.07 -1.92
N VAL A 40 19.10 12.53 -3.13
CA VAL A 40 20.09 12.57 -4.21
C VAL A 40 20.41 14.01 -4.63
N ILE A 41 19.38 14.81 -4.91
CA ILE A 41 19.53 16.22 -5.31
C ILE A 41 20.18 17.05 -4.21
N LYS A 42 19.81 16.83 -2.95
CA LYS A 42 20.45 17.48 -1.78
C LYS A 42 21.94 17.13 -1.62
N SER A 43 22.40 16.11 -2.31
CA SER A 43 23.81 15.69 -2.33
C SER A 43 24.57 16.21 -3.54
N ASP A 44 24.02 17.22 -4.25
CA ASP A 44 24.58 17.86 -5.45
C ASP A 44 24.79 16.89 -6.63
N LEU A 45 23.98 15.82 -6.71
CA LEU A 45 23.96 14.89 -7.83
C LEU A 45 22.76 15.20 -8.75
N SER A 46 22.96 15.08 -10.05
CA SER A 46 21.90 15.23 -11.04
C SER A 46 20.93 14.04 -10.95
N CYS A 47 19.62 14.31 -11.03
CA CYS A 47 18.58 13.31 -10.87
C CYS A 47 17.45 13.50 -11.87
N ILE A 48 16.95 12.41 -12.44
CA ILE A 48 15.73 12.35 -13.24
C ILE A 48 14.79 11.34 -12.60
N VAL A 49 13.53 11.71 -12.45
CA VAL A 49 12.45 10.81 -11.94
C VAL A 49 11.53 10.47 -13.10
N LEU A 50 11.37 9.17 -13.38
CA LEU A 50 10.47 8.64 -14.42
C LEU A 50 9.21 8.08 -13.76
N GLU A 51 8.07 8.70 -13.97
CA GLU A 51 6.77 8.26 -13.46
C GLU A 51 5.87 7.79 -14.60
N ALA A 52 5.30 6.61 -14.44
CA ALA A 52 4.44 6.00 -15.46
C ALA A 52 3.11 6.73 -15.63
N ARG A 53 2.55 7.29 -14.54
CA ARG A 53 1.28 8.03 -14.54
C ARG A 53 1.47 9.50 -14.90
N ASP A 54 0.36 10.15 -15.13
CA ASP A 54 0.22 11.60 -15.28
C ASP A 54 0.21 12.37 -13.95
N ARG A 55 0.48 11.69 -12.84
CA ARG A 55 0.47 12.24 -11.47
C ARG A 55 1.54 11.62 -10.58
N VAL A 56 1.99 12.37 -9.60
CA VAL A 56 2.83 11.87 -8.51
C VAL A 56 1.99 11.19 -7.42
N GLY A 57 2.67 10.42 -6.54
CA GLY A 57 2.11 9.86 -5.32
C GLY A 57 1.92 8.34 -5.33
N GLY A 58 1.87 7.71 -6.51
CA GLY A 58 1.66 6.27 -6.58
C GLY A 58 0.39 5.83 -5.85
N LYS A 59 0.55 5.05 -4.76
CA LYS A 59 -0.55 4.57 -3.92
C LYS A 59 -1.01 5.58 -2.84
N THR A 60 -0.41 6.77 -2.74
CA THR A 60 -0.99 7.92 -2.03
C THR A 60 -1.74 8.78 -3.04
N TRP A 61 -3.01 8.58 -3.15
CA TRP A 61 -3.87 9.31 -4.07
C TRP A 61 -5.10 9.82 -3.34
N SER A 62 -5.28 11.13 -3.38
CA SER A 62 -6.38 11.83 -2.73
C SER A 62 -7.25 12.51 -3.78
N GLN A 63 -8.56 12.46 -3.60
CA GLN A 63 -9.54 13.07 -4.47
C GLN A 63 -10.40 14.05 -3.68
N GLN A 64 -10.57 15.25 -4.21
CA GLN A 64 -11.54 16.20 -3.68
C GLN A 64 -12.96 15.73 -4.01
N LEU A 65 -13.89 15.90 -3.07
CA LEU A 65 -15.29 15.59 -3.31
C LEU A 65 -15.89 16.58 -4.32
N PRO A 66 -16.95 16.18 -5.07
CA PRO A 66 -17.48 16.98 -6.19
C PRO A 66 -17.95 18.38 -5.83
N ASP A 67 -18.37 18.61 -4.59
CA ASP A 67 -18.80 19.92 -4.10
C ASP A 67 -17.64 20.85 -3.70
N GLY A 68 -16.39 20.41 -3.92
CA GLY A 68 -15.19 21.16 -3.60
C GLY A 68 -14.86 21.22 -2.11
N LYS A 69 -15.58 20.52 -1.25
CA LYS A 69 -15.35 20.47 0.20
C LYS A 69 -14.99 19.06 0.65
N GLY A 70 -13.90 18.95 1.41
CA GLY A 70 -13.41 17.69 1.91
C GLY A 70 -12.68 16.85 0.85
N THR A 71 -11.79 16.00 1.31
CA THR A 71 -10.94 15.12 0.51
C THR A 71 -11.07 13.70 1.00
N VAL A 72 -11.06 12.74 0.09
CA VAL A 72 -11.02 11.30 0.37
C VAL A 72 -9.72 10.71 -0.15
N ASP A 73 -9.15 9.78 0.61
CA ASP A 73 -7.96 9.04 0.22
C ASP A 73 -8.34 7.71 -0.44
N LEU A 74 -8.17 7.64 -1.75
CA LEU A 74 -8.38 6.41 -2.53
C LEU A 74 -7.31 5.34 -2.23
N GLY A 75 -6.14 5.77 -1.77
CA GLY A 75 -5.02 4.92 -1.35
C GLY A 75 -4.78 4.96 0.16
N ALA A 76 -3.51 5.15 0.57
CA ALA A 76 -3.11 5.27 1.97
C ALA A 76 -3.84 6.44 2.66
N ALA A 77 -4.19 6.27 3.94
CA ALA A 77 -5.05 7.23 4.64
C ALA A 77 -4.64 7.53 6.09
N TRP A 78 -3.66 6.81 6.66
CA TRP A 78 -3.29 6.98 8.07
C TRP A 78 -1.79 7.05 8.28
N ILE A 79 -1.42 7.84 9.29
CA ILE A 79 -0.07 7.93 9.88
C ILE A 79 -0.18 7.93 11.41
N ASN A 80 0.96 7.86 12.10
CA ASN A 80 1.04 8.18 13.52
C ASN A 80 2.27 9.06 13.84
N ASP A 81 2.21 9.72 14.98
CA ASP A 81 3.19 10.68 15.46
C ASP A 81 4.26 10.08 16.41
N VAL A 82 4.17 8.76 16.68
CA VAL A 82 5.04 8.09 17.68
C VAL A 82 6.20 7.38 17.01
N ASN A 83 5.94 6.48 16.06
CA ASN A 83 6.96 5.63 15.45
C ASN A 83 6.97 5.63 13.92
N GLN A 84 6.10 6.41 13.28
CA GLN A 84 6.17 6.75 11.87
C GLN A 84 6.84 8.13 11.67
N THR A 85 8.04 8.25 12.19
CA THR A 85 8.75 9.53 12.37
C THR A 85 9.07 10.25 11.08
N GLN A 86 9.33 9.51 10.00
CA GLN A 86 9.72 10.09 8.71
C GLN A 86 8.51 10.69 7.98
N VAL A 87 7.40 9.94 7.91
CA VAL A 87 6.18 10.47 7.30
C VAL A 87 5.55 11.56 8.16
N TYR A 88 5.67 11.47 9.49
CA TYR A 88 5.21 12.54 10.39
C TYR A 88 6.05 13.82 10.26
N ALA A 89 7.35 13.69 9.95
CA ALA A 89 8.18 14.84 9.60
C ALA A 89 7.69 15.54 8.32
N LEU A 90 7.25 14.78 7.30
CA LEU A 90 6.62 15.35 6.11
C LEU A 90 5.30 16.04 6.44
N ALA A 91 4.52 15.50 7.37
CA ALA A 91 3.29 16.15 7.82
C ALA A 91 3.55 17.53 8.42
N LYS A 92 4.60 17.67 9.22
CA LYS A 92 5.04 18.97 9.74
C LYS A 92 5.58 19.89 8.65
N GLN A 93 6.44 19.37 7.76
CA GLN A 93 7.07 20.13 6.68
C GLN A 93 6.03 20.77 5.75
N TYR A 94 4.95 20.05 5.45
CA TYR A 94 3.92 20.51 4.50
C TYR A 94 2.65 21.02 5.19
N ASN A 95 2.71 21.34 6.48
CA ASN A 95 1.60 21.93 7.24
C ASN A 95 0.30 21.10 7.12
N ALA A 96 0.41 19.77 7.32
CA ALA A 96 -0.74 18.89 7.28
C ALA A 96 -1.70 19.19 8.46
N GLU A 97 -2.96 19.39 8.16
CA GLU A 97 -4.02 19.48 9.15
C GLU A 97 -4.43 18.06 9.57
N LEU A 98 -4.09 17.68 10.79
CA LEU A 98 -4.28 16.32 11.29
C LEU A 98 -5.68 16.14 11.89
N ILE A 99 -6.29 15.00 11.59
CA ILE A 99 -7.57 14.54 12.15
C ILE A 99 -7.29 13.27 12.92
N GLU A 100 -7.55 13.25 14.22
CA GLU A 100 -7.47 12.03 15.03
C GLU A 100 -8.62 11.08 14.67
N GLN A 101 -8.31 9.78 14.64
CA GLN A 101 -9.30 8.74 14.41
C GLN A 101 -10.31 8.69 15.56
N ASN A 102 -11.60 8.63 15.23
CA ASN A 102 -12.63 8.52 16.25
C ASN A 102 -12.56 7.14 16.94
N THR A 103 -12.37 7.16 18.26
CA THR A 103 -12.35 5.97 19.12
C THR A 103 -13.34 6.10 20.28
N THR A 104 -14.23 7.09 20.23
CA THR A 104 -15.24 7.36 21.27
C THR A 104 -16.56 6.65 20.93
N GLY A 105 -17.02 5.79 21.81
CA GLY A 105 -18.24 5.02 21.63
C GLY A 105 -18.01 3.54 21.36
N ASN A 106 -19.06 2.87 20.90
CA ASN A 106 -19.04 1.43 20.66
C ASN A 106 -18.54 1.08 19.25
N CYS A 107 -17.94 -0.08 19.13
CA CYS A 107 -17.77 -0.81 17.88
C CYS A 107 -18.95 -1.74 17.65
N ALA A 108 -19.15 -2.17 16.40
CA ALA A 108 -20.09 -3.25 16.10
C ALA A 108 -19.37 -4.43 15.44
N ILE A 109 -19.88 -5.65 15.67
CA ILE A 109 -19.42 -6.85 15.01
C ILE A 109 -20.62 -7.65 14.49
N GLN A 110 -20.45 -8.19 13.27
CA GLN A 110 -21.33 -9.20 12.70
C GLN A 110 -20.58 -10.53 12.67
N ASP A 111 -21.07 -11.50 13.43
CA ASP A 111 -20.49 -12.83 13.51
C ASP A 111 -20.80 -13.72 12.29
N ALA A 112 -20.30 -14.96 12.30
CA ALA A 112 -20.50 -15.92 11.21
C ALA A 112 -21.96 -16.39 11.02
N SER A 113 -22.80 -16.28 12.06
CA SER A 113 -24.22 -16.59 11.99
C SER A 113 -25.06 -15.41 11.48
N GLY A 114 -24.46 -14.23 11.34
CA GLY A 114 -25.14 -12.97 11.01
C GLY A 114 -25.62 -12.19 12.22
N GLY A 115 -25.39 -12.70 13.44
CA GLY A 115 -25.68 -12.00 14.69
C GLY A 115 -24.86 -10.73 14.83
N ILE A 116 -25.50 -9.62 15.24
CA ILE A 116 -24.84 -8.33 15.44
C ILE A 116 -24.81 -7.99 16.91
N SER A 117 -23.64 -7.56 17.39
CA SER A 117 -23.47 -7.08 18.76
C SER A 117 -22.56 -5.85 18.78
N SER A 118 -22.70 -5.04 19.82
CA SER A 118 -21.85 -3.88 20.08
C SER A 118 -20.98 -4.09 21.30
N PHE A 119 -19.81 -3.42 21.32
CA PHE A 119 -18.86 -3.48 22.44
C PHE A 119 -18.04 -2.19 22.47
N PRO A 120 -17.58 -1.72 23.65
CA PRO A 120 -16.78 -0.51 23.78
C PRO A 120 -15.48 -0.59 22.99
N TYR A 121 -15.05 0.52 22.38
CA TYR A 121 -13.76 0.56 21.69
C TYR A 121 -12.60 0.21 22.62
N GLY A 122 -11.76 -0.74 22.19
CA GLY A 122 -10.61 -1.23 22.95
C GLY A 122 -10.88 -2.51 23.74
N GLU A 123 -12.11 -2.96 23.76
CA GLU A 123 -12.47 -4.27 24.32
C GLU A 123 -12.55 -5.35 23.23
N LEU A 124 -12.65 -6.60 23.64
CA LEU A 124 -12.96 -7.70 22.73
C LEU A 124 -14.46 -7.74 22.44
N PRO A 125 -14.85 -8.17 21.23
CA PRO A 125 -16.26 -8.34 20.89
C PRO A 125 -17.02 -9.21 21.88
N SER A 126 -18.34 -9.01 21.91
CA SER A 126 -19.26 -9.71 22.82
C SER A 126 -19.53 -11.15 22.36
N PHE A 127 -18.48 -11.96 22.26
CA PHE A 127 -18.57 -13.41 22.06
C PHE A 127 -18.96 -14.11 23.38
N ASP A 128 -19.33 -15.40 23.31
CA ASP A 128 -19.41 -16.20 24.52
C ASP A 128 -18.04 -16.28 25.22
N ALA A 129 -18.03 -16.67 26.50
CA ALA A 129 -16.83 -16.61 27.34
C ALA A 129 -15.68 -17.46 26.78
N ALA A 130 -15.96 -18.64 26.24
CA ALA A 130 -14.94 -19.54 25.71
C ALA A 130 -14.34 -18.99 24.40
N ALA A 131 -15.18 -18.49 23.50
CA ALA A 131 -14.74 -17.86 22.25
C ALA A 131 -13.93 -16.58 22.53
N LYS A 132 -14.36 -15.77 23.52
CA LYS A 132 -13.64 -14.55 23.92
C LYS A 132 -12.25 -14.87 24.47
N GLU A 133 -12.13 -15.90 25.32
CA GLU A 133 -10.85 -16.37 25.87
C GLU A 133 -9.93 -16.90 24.77
N ASP A 134 -10.46 -17.70 23.82
CA ASP A 134 -9.66 -18.23 22.73
C ASP A 134 -9.20 -17.15 21.75
N VAL A 135 -10.07 -16.20 21.40
CA VAL A 135 -9.69 -15.04 20.56
C VAL A 135 -8.58 -14.22 21.22
N ALA A 136 -8.67 -13.99 22.55
CA ALA A 136 -7.61 -13.32 23.30
C ALA A 136 -6.29 -14.11 23.24
N ARG A 137 -6.35 -15.40 23.54
CA ARG A 137 -5.20 -16.31 23.51
C ARG A 137 -4.50 -16.33 22.15
N ILE A 138 -5.26 -16.50 21.06
CA ILE A 138 -4.70 -16.53 19.69
C ILE A 138 -4.11 -15.17 19.31
N ARG A 139 -4.78 -14.07 19.64
CA ARG A 139 -4.26 -12.71 19.40
C ARG A 139 -2.93 -12.48 20.10
N ASP A 140 -2.87 -12.79 21.40
CA ASP A 140 -1.71 -12.55 22.24
C ASP A 140 -0.54 -13.47 21.85
N MET A 141 -0.84 -14.70 21.43
CA MET A 141 0.14 -15.62 20.86
C MET A 141 0.74 -15.07 19.54
N CYS A 142 -0.10 -14.60 18.60
CA CYS A 142 0.40 -13.99 17.35
C CYS A 142 1.23 -12.74 17.65
N GLU A 143 0.83 -11.93 18.62
CA GLU A 143 1.62 -10.77 19.07
C GLU A 143 2.97 -11.21 19.64
N ALA A 144 2.99 -12.18 20.55
CA ALA A 144 4.22 -12.70 21.16
C ALA A 144 5.16 -13.30 20.11
N ASP A 145 4.65 -14.15 19.22
CA ASP A 145 5.46 -14.81 18.19
C ASP A 145 6.02 -13.79 17.19
N CYS A 146 5.25 -12.78 16.76
CA CYS A 146 5.77 -11.76 15.88
C CYS A 146 6.87 -10.91 16.54
N GLN A 147 6.79 -10.67 17.86
CA GLN A 147 7.80 -9.89 18.59
C GLN A 147 9.17 -10.58 18.66
N THR A 148 9.26 -11.89 18.47
CA THR A 148 10.53 -12.63 18.46
C THR A 148 11.31 -12.50 17.15
N LEU A 149 10.68 -12.03 16.07
CA LEU A 149 11.27 -12.00 14.73
C LEU A 149 12.19 -10.80 14.52
N ASP A 150 13.28 -11.01 13.78
CA ASP A 150 14.06 -9.92 13.18
C ASP A 150 13.31 -9.39 11.95
N THR A 151 13.08 -8.06 11.90
CA THR A 151 12.33 -7.44 10.82
C THR A 151 13.09 -7.44 9.48
N PHE A 152 14.42 -7.40 9.53
CA PHE A 152 15.25 -7.33 8.33
C PHE A 152 15.65 -8.70 7.80
N ASN A 153 15.83 -9.67 8.70
CA ASN A 153 16.27 -11.03 8.36
C ASN A 153 15.45 -12.08 9.15
N PRO A 154 14.12 -12.17 8.94
CA PRO A 154 13.35 -13.21 9.59
C PRO A 154 13.81 -14.59 9.09
N ASP A 155 14.25 -15.44 10.01
CA ASP A 155 14.73 -16.79 9.72
C ASP A 155 14.03 -17.79 10.63
N ASP A 156 12.85 -18.25 10.22
CA ASP A 156 12.13 -19.35 10.85
C ASP A 156 11.53 -20.25 9.76
N LYS A 157 12.27 -21.32 9.42
CA LYS A 157 11.85 -22.28 8.39
C LYS A 157 10.57 -23.02 8.75
N THR A 158 10.29 -23.22 10.02
CA THR A 158 9.07 -23.89 10.48
C THR A 158 7.85 -22.99 10.23
N LEU A 159 7.91 -21.72 10.63
CA LEU A 159 6.85 -20.75 10.36
C LEU A 159 6.67 -20.50 8.86
N ASP A 160 7.76 -20.46 8.09
CA ASP A 160 7.66 -20.26 6.64
C ASP A 160 7.14 -21.46 5.87
N SER A 161 7.29 -22.70 6.41
CA SER A 161 6.82 -23.92 5.76
C SER A 161 5.31 -24.07 5.73
N MET A 162 4.57 -23.25 6.47
CA MET A 162 3.12 -23.34 6.61
C MET A 162 2.41 -22.02 6.31
N SER A 163 1.15 -22.10 5.90
CA SER A 163 0.30 -20.93 5.77
C SER A 163 -0.09 -20.38 7.14
N PHE A 164 -0.49 -19.11 7.19
CA PHE A 164 -0.99 -18.51 8.43
C PHE A 164 -2.25 -19.24 8.95
N GLU A 165 -3.10 -19.76 8.06
CA GLU A 165 -4.22 -20.62 8.43
C GLU A 165 -3.74 -21.90 9.14
N ALA A 166 -2.79 -22.63 8.53
CA ALA A 166 -2.24 -23.85 9.12
C ALA A 166 -1.53 -23.59 10.46
N TYR A 167 -0.84 -22.45 10.59
CA TYR A 167 -0.24 -22.01 11.85
C TYR A 167 -1.32 -21.84 12.94
N LEU A 168 -2.41 -21.14 12.68
CA LEU A 168 -3.51 -20.96 13.63
C LEU A 168 -4.16 -22.29 14.01
N GLN A 169 -4.40 -23.17 13.04
CA GLN A 169 -4.93 -24.52 13.26
C GLN A 169 -4.01 -25.35 14.16
N SER A 170 -2.69 -25.30 13.93
CA SER A 170 -1.70 -26.01 14.75
C SER A 170 -1.67 -25.56 16.20
N ARG A 171 -2.17 -24.34 16.46
CA ARG A 171 -2.30 -23.76 17.79
C ARG A 171 -3.69 -23.96 18.42
N GLY A 172 -4.54 -24.73 17.76
CA GLY A 172 -5.89 -25.06 18.24
C GLY A 172 -6.85 -23.87 18.25
N ALA A 173 -6.74 -22.98 17.26
CA ALA A 173 -7.65 -21.83 17.11
C ALA A 173 -9.08 -22.30 16.84
N SER A 174 -10.06 -21.79 17.58
CA SER A 174 -11.48 -22.03 17.33
C SER A 174 -11.96 -21.38 16.01
N GLU A 175 -13.14 -21.75 15.54
CA GLU A 175 -13.75 -21.13 14.35
C GLU A 175 -13.89 -19.63 14.47
N THR A 176 -14.24 -19.13 15.67
CA THR A 176 -14.32 -17.68 15.93
C THR A 176 -12.96 -17.00 15.85
N SER A 177 -11.90 -17.64 16.39
CA SER A 177 -10.53 -17.14 16.28
C SER A 177 -10.03 -17.16 14.84
N MET A 178 -10.32 -18.21 14.08
CA MET A 178 -10.01 -18.30 12.64
C MET A 178 -10.72 -17.18 11.85
N SER A 179 -12.01 -16.95 12.10
CA SER A 179 -12.77 -15.88 11.46
C SER A 179 -12.21 -14.51 11.80
N THR A 180 -11.85 -14.29 13.07
CA THR A 180 -11.22 -13.04 13.54
C THR A 180 -9.86 -12.81 12.86
N ALA A 181 -9.01 -13.81 12.80
CA ALA A 181 -7.70 -13.73 12.14
C ALA A 181 -7.83 -13.55 10.61
N THR A 182 -8.87 -14.11 10.01
CA THR A 182 -9.21 -13.88 8.59
C THR A 182 -9.54 -12.41 8.33
N VAL A 183 -10.26 -11.75 9.22
CA VAL A 183 -10.49 -10.29 9.13
C VAL A 183 -9.14 -9.54 9.18
N TRP A 184 -8.18 -9.97 9.99
CA TRP A 184 -6.86 -9.30 10.04
C TRP A 184 -6.14 -9.34 8.69
N THR A 185 -5.98 -10.53 8.09
CA THR A 185 -5.27 -10.66 6.82
C THR A 185 -6.00 -9.97 5.68
N ARG A 186 -7.33 -10.04 5.63
CA ARG A 186 -8.15 -9.34 4.63
C ARG A 186 -8.05 -7.81 4.79
N ALA A 187 -8.12 -7.29 6.01
CA ALA A 187 -8.06 -5.85 6.27
C ALA A 187 -6.66 -5.26 6.10
N MET A 188 -5.60 -6.06 6.31
CA MET A 188 -4.21 -5.58 6.24
C MET A 188 -3.57 -5.83 4.87
N LEU A 189 -3.90 -6.94 4.19
CA LEU A 189 -3.26 -7.36 2.95
C LEU A 189 -4.25 -7.73 1.83
N GLY A 190 -5.55 -7.82 2.11
CA GLY A 190 -6.56 -8.26 1.16
C GLY A 190 -6.50 -9.77 0.85
N GLN A 191 -5.75 -10.54 1.62
CA GLN A 191 -5.47 -11.95 1.35
C GLN A 191 -6.13 -12.88 2.37
N GLU A 192 -6.37 -14.13 1.92
CA GLU A 192 -6.86 -15.18 2.81
C GLU A 192 -5.68 -15.75 3.62
N PRO A 193 -5.88 -16.15 4.89
CA PRO A 193 -4.81 -16.71 5.72
C PRO A 193 -4.12 -17.93 5.12
N LYS A 194 -4.84 -18.72 4.32
CA LYS A 194 -4.31 -19.93 3.65
C LYS A 194 -3.30 -19.64 2.53
N ASP A 195 -3.32 -18.42 1.97
CA ASP A 195 -2.49 -18.01 0.83
C ASP A 195 -1.20 -17.29 1.27
N LEU A 196 -1.08 -16.97 2.57
CA LEU A 196 0.06 -16.26 3.17
C LEU A 196 0.95 -17.23 3.97
N SER A 197 2.28 -17.10 3.82
CA SER A 197 3.23 -17.68 4.77
C SER A 197 3.00 -17.12 6.18
N ALA A 198 3.01 -17.99 7.20
CA ALA A 198 2.91 -17.55 8.59
C ALA A 198 4.09 -16.66 8.96
N LEU A 199 5.31 -17.01 8.57
CA LEU A 199 6.49 -16.18 8.79
C LEU A 199 6.32 -14.80 8.14
N TYR A 200 5.86 -14.74 6.90
CA TYR A 200 5.69 -13.48 6.20
C TYR A 200 4.69 -12.57 6.90
N PHE A 201 3.52 -13.10 7.30
CA PHE A 201 2.49 -12.30 7.98
C PHE A 201 2.95 -11.80 9.35
N LEU A 202 3.58 -12.66 10.15
CA LEU A 202 4.11 -12.28 11.47
C LEU A 202 5.25 -11.27 11.35
N ASN A 203 6.15 -11.42 10.36
CA ASN A 203 7.20 -10.43 10.08
C ASN A 203 6.61 -9.09 9.60
N TYR A 204 5.55 -9.14 8.78
CA TYR A 204 4.81 -7.94 8.39
C TYR A 204 4.26 -7.20 9.62
N CYS A 205 3.63 -7.93 10.56
CA CYS A 205 3.16 -7.36 11.81
C CYS A 205 4.32 -6.77 12.64
N LYS A 206 5.42 -7.51 12.79
CA LYS A 206 6.62 -7.05 13.52
C LYS A 206 7.16 -5.75 12.94
N SER A 207 7.17 -5.61 11.62
CA SER A 207 7.68 -4.41 10.94
C SER A 207 6.98 -3.12 11.37
N GLY A 208 5.70 -3.18 11.74
CA GLY A 208 4.90 -2.06 12.25
C GLY A 208 4.82 -1.98 13.79
N GLY A 209 5.68 -2.73 14.48
CA GLY A 209 5.73 -2.74 15.95
C GLY A 209 4.90 -3.84 16.62
N GLY A 210 4.14 -4.61 15.87
CA GLY A 210 3.32 -5.74 16.31
C GLY A 210 1.92 -5.72 15.73
N LEU A 211 1.24 -6.84 15.84
CA LEU A 211 -0.14 -7.01 15.39
C LEU A 211 -1.09 -6.03 16.07
N LEU A 212 -0.93 -5.85 17.38
CA LEU A 212 -1.78 -4.95 18.17
C LEU A 212 -1.59 -3.49 17.75
N GLN A 213 -0.35 -3.06 17.56
CA GLN A 213 -0.03 -1.70 17.15
C GLN A 213 -0.54 -1.39 15.73
N MET A 214 -0.31 -2.31 14.79
CA MET A 214 -0.76 -2.13 13.40
C MET A 214 -2.29 -2.07 13.25
N ARG A 215 -3.04 -2.56 14.23
CA ARG A 215 -4.51 -2.61 14.23
C ARG A 215 -5.15 -1.57 15.15
N SER A 216 -4.37 -0.75 15.84
CA SER A 216 -4.87 0.27 16.75
C SER A 216 -5.15 1.58 16.05
N ASP A 217 -6.28 2.22 16.41
CA ASP A 217 -6.64 3.58 15.99
C ASP A 217 -6.25 4.63 17.05
N ARG A 218 -5.73 4.21 18.20
CA ARG A 218 -5.24 5.08 19.29
C ARG A 218 -3.85 5.62 18.98
N LYS A 219 -3.40 6.57 19.80
CA LYS A 219 -2.05 7.17 19.71
C LYS A 219 -0.97 6.10 19.58
N GLY A 220 -0.10 6.26 18.59
CA GLY A 220 0.94 5.28 18.24
C GLY A 220 0.46 4.11 17.38
N GLY A 221 -0.83 3.94 17.20
CA GLY A 221 -1.41 2.90 16.35
C GLY A 221 -1.30 3.21 14.86
N GLY A 222 -1.42 2.17 14.04
CA GLY A 222 -1.30 2.28 12.58
C GLY A 222 -2.37 3.14 11.91
N GLN A 223 -3.50 3.42 12.57
CA GLN A 223 -4.62 4.21 12.06
C GLN A 223 -4.97 5.41 12.94
N HIS A 224 -3.97 6.06 13.57
CA HIS A 224 -4.19 7.14 14.53
C HIS A 224 -4.61 8.46 13.87
N LEU A 225 -3.83 8.94 12.89
CA LEU A 225 -3.98 10.28 12.31
C LEU A 225 -4.27 10.21 10.81
N ARG A 226 -5.20 11.05 10.37
CA ARG A 226 -5.46 11.33 8.94
C ARG A 226 -5.07 12.76 8.60
N VAL A 227 -4.93 13.07 7.32
CA VAL A 227 -4.64 14.42 6.82
C VAL A 227 -5.88 14.98 6.13
N ARG A 228 -6.35 16.14 6.58
CA ARG A 228 -7.55 16.80 6.02
C ARG A 228 -7.41 17.09 4.52
N GLN A 229 -6.22 17.50 4.09
CA GLN A 229 -5.92 17.80 2.68
C GLN A 229 -5.70 16.51 1.85
N GLY A 230 -5.73 15.33 2.50
CA GLY A 230 -5.42 14.02 1.92
C GLY A 230 -3.92 13.71 1.92
N MET A 231 -3.59 12.41 1.95
CA MET A 231 -2.20 11.92 2.06
C MET A 231 -1.33 12.21 0.84
N GLN A 232 -1.94 12.54 -0.32
CA GLN A 232 -1.18 12.95 -1.51
C GLN A 232 -0.47 14.31 -1.31
N LEU A 233 -0.82 15.07 -0.27
CA LEU A 233 -0.13 16.29 0.14
C LEU A 233 1.40 16.08 0.23
N PHE A 234 1.84 14.98 0.81
CA PHE A 234 3.26 14.69 0.98
C PHE A 234 3.99 14.50 -0.35
N SER A 235 3.39 13.75 -1.25
CA SER A 235 3.97 13.53 -2.58
C SER A 235 3.98 14.79 -3.43
N LYS A 236 2.92 15.59 -3.37
CA LYS A 236 2.85 16.89 -4.05
C LYS A 236 3.87 17.87 -3.48
N GLY A 237 4.02 17.92 -2.15
CA GLY A 237 5.01 18.74 -1.48
C GLY A 237 6.44 18.36 -1.87
N LEU A 238 6.78 17.08 -1.78
CA LEU A 238 8.10 16.59 -2.23
C LEU A 238 8.38 16.91 -3.69
N ALA A 239 7.38 16.79 -4.56
CA ALA A 239 7.54 17.11 -5.98
C ALA A 239 7.72 18.62 -6.23
N SER A 240 7.02 19.47 -5.47
CA SER A 240 7.15 20.93 -5.58
C SER A 240 8.47 21.47 -5.06
N ASP A 241 9.16 20.74 -4.18
CA ASP A 241 10.49 21.10 -3.67
C ASP A 241 11.62 20.76 -4.67
N MET A 242 11.32 20.06 -5.76
CA MET A 242 12.32 19.67 -6.79
C MET A 242 12.42 20.72 -7.89
N PRO A 243 13.60 20.86 -8.52
CA PRO A 243 13.75 21.72 -9.69
C PRO A 243 12.82 21.30 -10.83
N ASP A 244 12.40 22.29 -11.63
CA ASP A 244 11.58 22.05 -12.81
C ASP A 244 12.25 21.05 -13.76
N GLY A 245 11.43 20.16 -14.30
CA GLY A 245 11.88 19.20 -15.27
C GLY A 245 12.60 17.96 -14.70
N VAL A 246 12.82 17.84 -13.41
CA VAL A 246 13.35 16.61 -12.78
C VAL A 246 12.36 15.45 -12.92
N ILE A 247 11.07 15.70 -12.72
CA ILE A 247 10.02 14.69 -12.77
C ILE A 247 9.43 14.63 -14.18
N ARG A 248 9.50 13.45 -14.79
CA ARG A 248 8.90 13.14 -16.09
C ARG A 248 7.67 12.26 -15.86
N LEU A 249 6.51 12.85 -15.94
CA LEU A 249 5.24 12.12 -15.90
C LEU A 249 4.97 11.41 -17.22
N SER A 250 4.03 10.47 -17.23
CA SER A 250 3.62 9.68 -18.40
C SER A 250 4.80 9.00 -19.14
N SER A 251 5.80 8.60 -18.34
CA SER A 251 7.06 8.02 -18.81
C SER A 251 7.25 6.59 -18.28
N PRO A 252 6.38 5.62 -18.65
CA PRO A 252 6.49 4.24 -18.19
C PRO A 252 7.79 3.60 -18.70
N VAL A 253 8.58 3.08 -17.76
CA VAL A 253 9.80 2.33 -18.07
C VAL A 253 9.42 0.93 -18.54
N THR A 254 9.98 0.51 -19.67
CA THR A 254 9.72 -0.79 -20.31
C THR A 254 10.92 -1.73 -20.31
N ALA A 255 12.15 -1.17 -20.27
CA ALA A 255 13.36 -1.97 -20.17
C ALA A 255 14.47 -1.22 -19.43
N ILE A 256 15.36 -1.99 -18.81
CA ILE A 256 16.58 -1.52 -18.13
C ILE A 256 17.75 -2.36 -18.65
N ASN A 257 18.71 -1.70 -19.30
CA ASN A 257 19.92 -2.33 -19.78
C ASN A 257 21.12 -1.89 -18.91
N ASN A 258 21.62 -2.81 -18.10
CA ASN A 258 22.72 -2.61 -17.16
C ASN A 258 24.06 -3.16 -17.69
N ASN A 259 24.16 -3.38 -19.00
CA ASN A 259 25.37 -3.91 -19.65
C ASN A 259 25.67 -3.14 -20.95
N THR A 260 25.90 -1.85 -20.84
CA THR A 260 26.12 -0.98 -22.01
C THR A 260 27.59 -0.89 -22.43
N GLY A 261 28.52 -1.49 -21.65
CA GLY A 261 29.96 -1.47 -21.91
C GLY A 261 30.66 -0.13 -21.64
N ASN A 262 29.90 0.92 -21.32
CA ASN A 262 30.43 2.28 -21.04
C ASN A 262 30.22 2.74 -19.59
N GLY A 263 29.77 1.83 -18.70
CA GLY A 263 29.56 2.13 -17.28
C GLY A 263 28.28 2.93 -16.96
N ALA A 264 27.36 3.06 -17.93
CA ALA A 264 26.06 3.67 -17.70
C ALA A 264 24.93 2.64 -17.86
N VAL A 265 23.86 2.83 -17.12
CA VAL A 265 22.61 2.06 -17.28
C VAL A 265 21.70 2.79 -18.27
N GLU A 266 21.15 2.08 -19.24
CA GLU A 266 20.12 2.62 -20.15
C GLU A 266 18.72 2.25 -19.69
N ILE A 267 17.88 3.26 -19.52
CA ILE A 267 16.49 3.14 -19.10
C ILE A 267 15.60 3.51 -20.29
N HIS A 268 14.81 2.54 -20.76
CA HIS A 268 13.96 2.70 -21.94
C HIS A 268 12.53 3.04 -21.51
N THR A 269 11.99 4.11 -22.09
CA THR A 269 10.58 4.48 -22.02
C THR A 269 9.98 4.46 -23.43
N LYS A 270 8.68 4.78 -23.60
CA LYS A 270 8.10 4.95 -24.93
C LYS A 270 8.76 6.12 -25.67
N GLY A 271 9.68 5.82 -26.59
CA GLY A 271 10.28 6.80 -27.51
C GLY A 271 11.49 7.56 -26.99
N GLN A 272 12.00 7.22 -25.80
CA GLN A 272 13.14 7.90 -25.18
C GLN A 272 14.04 6.92 -24.46
N ILE A 273 15.35 7.15 -24.49
CA ILE A 273 16.35 6.45 -23.69
C ILE A 273 16.98 7.48 -22.74
N VAL A 274 16.98 7.17 -21.45
CA VAL A 274 17.68 7.94 -20.42
C VAL A 274 18.85 7.11 -19.92
N ARG A 275 20.02 7.74 -19.72
CA ARG A 275 21.23 7.11 -19.19
C ARG A 275 21.54 7.60 -17.80
N ALA A 276 22.01 6.69 -16.95
CA ALA A 276 22.40 7.03 -15.58
C ALA A 276 23.61 6.21 -15.11
N ARG A 277 24.39 6.76 -14.19
CA ARG A 277 25.44 6.01 -13.49
C ARG A 277 24.85 5.03 -12.50
N LYS A 278 23.73 5.40 -11.85
CA LYS A 278 22.98 4.55 -10.91
C LYS A 278 21.49 4.69 -11.13
N VAL A 279 20.73 3.64 -10.81
CA VAL A 279 19.28 3.61 -10.90
C VAL A 279 18.68 3.19 -9.56
N ILE A 280 17.65 3.90 -9.11
CA ILE A 280 16.81 3.49 -7.98
C ILE A 280 15.42 3.14 -8.52
N THR A 281 15.04 1.87 -8.46
CA THR A 281 13.67 1.45 -8.79
C THR A 281 12.80 1.41 -7.54
N THR A 282 11.62 2.04 -7.62
CA THR A 282 10.57 2.00 -6.60
C THR A 282 9.29 1.36 -7.12
N VAL A 283 9.43 0.67 -8.23
CA VAL A 283 8.34 -0.04 -8.92
C VAL A 283 7.82 -1.14 -8.01
N PRO A 284 6.48 -1.26 -7.83
CA PRO A 284 5.91 -2.36 -7.04
C PRO A 284 6.36 -3.72 -7.58
N THR A 285 6.66 -4.65 -6.67
CA THR A 285 7.26 -5.94 -7.04
C THR A 285 6.54 -6.67 -8.17
N PRO A 286 5.19 -6.77 -8.22
CA PRO A 286 4.52 -7.44 -9.32
C PRO A 286 4.66 -6.72 -10.68
N VAL A 287 4.88 -5.39 -10.69
CA VAL A 287 5.06 -4.62 -11.92
C VAL A 287 6.42 -4.85 -12.55
N LEU A 288 7.44 -5.23 -11.75
CA LEU A 288 8.78 -5.57 -12.27
C LEU A 288 8.75 -6.70 -13.29
N LYS A 289 7.72 -7.55 -13.30
CA LYS A 289 7.49 -8.58 -14.33
C LYS A 289 7.32 -8.00 -15.75
N ASN A 290 6.89 -6.74 -15.84
CA ASN A 290 6.60 -6.07 -17.10
C ASN A 290 7.80 -5.25 -17.62
N ILE A 291 8.90 -5.22 -16.88
CA ILE A 291 10.13 -4.53 -17.27
C ILE A 291 11.15 -5.57 -17.74
N SER A 292 11.68 -5.40 -18.94
CA SER A 292 12.77 -6.23 -19.46
C SER A 292 14.10 -5.81 -18.83
N PHE A 293 14.89 -6.78 -18.38
CA PHE A 293 16.21 -6.53 -17.80
C PHE A 293 17.30 -7.16 -18.66
N SER A 294 18.38 -6.44 -18.91
CA SER A 294 19.58 -6.93 -19.61
C SER A 294 20.84 -6.55 -18.82
N PRO A 295 21.63 -7.53 -18.36
CA PRO A 295 21.30 -8.96 -18.28
C PRO A 295 20.10 -9.24 -17.41
N ASP A 296 19.62 -10.49 -17.42
CA ASP A 296 18.49 -10.92 -16.56
C ASP A 296 18.80 -10.69 -15.08
N LEU A 297 17.75 -10.37 -14.30
CA LEU A 297 17.85 -10.30 -12.84
C LEU A 297 18.33 -11.66 -12.24
N PRO A 298 19.07 -11.67 -11.13
CA PRO A 298 19.42 -12.90 -10.42
C PRO A 298 18.18 -13.77 -10.13
N THR A 299 18.36 -15.08 -10.16
CA THR A 299 17.27 -16.04 -9.95
C THR A 299 16.51 -15.80 -8.65
N SER A 300 17.20 -15.45 -7.56
CA SER A 300 16.55 -15.12 -6.27
C SER A 300 15.59 -13.94 -6.39
N LYS A 301 15.97 -12.86 -7.08
CA LYS A 301 15.10 -11.70 -7.33
C LYS A 301 13.92 -12.06 -8.23
N ARG A 302 14.15 -12.80 -9.32
CA ARG A 302 13.08 -13.27 -10.21
C ARG A 302 12.07 -14.13 -9.48
N THR A 303 12.54 -15.12 -8.72
CA THR A 303 11.67 -15.98 -7.93
C THR A 303 10.86 -15.17 -6.90
N TRP A 304 11.48 -14.19 -6.23
CA TRP A 304 10.74 -13.28 -5.33
C TRP A 304 9.64 -12.54 -6.07
N ILE A 305 9.98 -11.89 -7.18
CA ILE A 305 9.06 -11.12 -8.01
C ILE A 305 7.90 -11.99 -8.51
N GLU A 306 8.19 -13.21 -8.98
CA GLU A 306 7.19 -14.14 -9.49
C GLU A 306 6.27 -14.70 -8.41
N SER A 307 6.80 -14.88 -7.19
CA SER A 307 6.06 -15.43 -6.06
C SER A 307 5.18 -14.40 -5.34
N THR A 308 5.45 -13.11 -5.52
CA THR A 308 4.64 -12.07 -4.86
C THR A 308 3.27 -11.92 -5.50
N THR A 309 2.24 -11.80 -4.66
CA THR A 309 0.87 -11.55 -5.08
C THR A 309 0.23 -10.45 -4.24
N TYR A 310 -0.71 -9.71 -4.83
CA TYR A 310 -1.66 -8.92 -4.07
C TYR A 310 -2.92 -9.73 -3.81
N GLY A 311 -3.55 -9.48 -2.65
CA GLY A 311 -4.94 -9.86 -2.44
C GLY A 311 -5.90 -8.89 -3.11
N TYR A 312 -7.18 -9.20 -3.08
CA TYR A 312 -8.20 -8.22 -3.41
C TYR A 312 -8.33 -7.22 -2.26
N TYR A 313 -8.22 -5.93 -2.58
CA TYR A 313 -8.37 -4.87 -1.59
C TYR A 313 -8.87 -3.59 -2.24
N THR A 314 -10.03 -3.14 -1.80
CA THR A 314 -10.67 -1.91 -2.27
C THR A 314 -11.27 -1.16 -1.09
N LYS A 315 -11.26 0.16 -1.18
CA LYS A 315 -12.00 1.04 -0.28
C LYS A 315 -13.22 1.59 -0.97
N ALA A 316 -14.36 1.55 -0.28
CA ALA A 316 -15.59 2.21 -0.67
C ALA A 316 -15.94 3.26 0.39
N MET A 317 -15.79 4.54 0.05
CA MET A 317 -16.11 5.65 0.93
C MET A 317 -17.56 6.04 0.74
N MET A 318 -18.40 5.72 1.73
CA MET A 318 -19.81 6.03 1.77
C MET A 318 -20.00 7.39 2.43
N VAL A 319 -20.40 8.39 1.67
CA VAL A 319 -20.62 9.77 2.15
C VAL A 319 -22.07 9.94 2.56
N PHE A 320 -22.30 10.50 3.74
CA PHE A 320 -23.63 10.73 4.33
C PHE A 320 -23.86 12.21 4.66
N ARG A 321 -25.11 12.60 4.84
CA ARG A 321 -25.50 13.97 5.26
C ARG A 321 -25.21 14.23 6.73
N THR A 322 -25.42 13.21 7.58
CA THR A 322 -25.23 13.29 9.03
C THR A 322 -24.37 12.12 9.54
N PRO A 323 -23.71 12.26 10.69
CA PRO A 323 -22.97 11.18 11.33
C PRO A 323 -23.87 10.30 12.19
N PHE A 324 -24.97 9.76 11.66
CA PHE A 324 -26.01 9.04 12.40
C PHE A 324 -25.46 7.91 13.30
N TRP A 325 -24.33 7.29 12.93
CA TRP A 325 -23.66 6.28 13.77
C TRP A 325 -23.12 6.89 15.08
N VAL A 326 -22.62 8.14 15.02
CA VAL A 326 -22.15 8.86 16.20
C VAL A 326 -23.32 9.20 17.12
N ASP A 327 -24.44 9.64 16.57
CA ASP A 327 -25.67 9.97 17.30
C ASP A 327 -26.25 8.73 17.99
N LYS A 328 -26.00 7.54 17.43
CA LYS A 328 -26.36 6.23 18.02
C LYS A 328 -25.29 5.67 18.97
N GLY A 329 -24.23 6.41 19.27
CA GLY A 329 -23.18 6.05 20.24
C GLY A 329 -22.07 5.15 19.69
N PHE A 330 -21.88 5.07 18.36
CA PHE A 330 -20.82 4.29 17.73
C PHE A 330 -19.65 5.18 17.30
N CYS A 331 -18.42 4.62 17.40
CA CYS A 331 -17.20 5.27 16.90
C CYS A 331 -16.99 5.12 15.38
N GLY A 332 -17.83 4.33 14.70
CA GLY A 332 -17.73 4.03 13.29
C GLY A 332 -16.81 2.85 12.94
N LEU A 333 -16.13 2.23 13.93
CA LEU A 333 -15.40 0.98 13.72
C LEU A 333 -16.33 -0.22 13.78
N THR A 334 -16.32 -1.03 12.72
CA THR A 334 -17.03 -2.31 12.70
C THR A 334 -16.17 -3.44 12.17
N GLN A 335 -16.55 -4.67 12.51
CA GLN A 335 -16.02 -5.90 11.92
C GLN A 335 -17.16 -6.78 11.42
N SER A 336 -16.96 -7.50 10.32
CA SER A 336 -17.92 -8.48 9.84
C SER A 336 -17.21 -9.71 9.32
N PHE A 337 -17.68 -10.90 9.71
CA PHE A 337 -17.15 -12.17 9.20
C PHE A 337 -17.80 -12.58 7.87
N ILE A 338 -18.97 -12.05 7.55
CA ILE A 338 -19.78 -12.47 6.39
C ILE A 338 -20.15 -11.36 5.41
N GLY A 339 -20.10 -10.09 5.84
CA GLY A 339 -20.48 -8.96 4.98
C GLY A 339 -19.45 -8.63 3.91
N PRO A 340 -19.80 -7.86 2.88
CA PRO A 340 -18.88 -7.43 1.84
C PRO A 340 -17.71 -6.61 2.41
N ALA A 341 -17.97 -5.71 3.36
CA ALA A 341 -16.93 -4.98 4.09
C ALA A 341 -16.55 -5.75 5.36
N GLY A 342 -15.33 -6.26 5.40
CA GLY A 342 -14.79 -6.94 6.59
C GLY A 342 -14.52 -5.97 7.74
N VAL A 343 -14.21 -4.72 7.42
CA VAL A 343 -13.99 -3.62 8.39
C VAL A 343 -14.59 -2.34 7.82
N ILE A 344 -15.22 -1.54 8.66
CA ILE A 344 -15.65 -0.17 8.35
C ILE A 344 -14.99 0.76 9.37
N ARG A 345 -14.62 1.96 8.95
CA ARG A 345 -14.10 3.02 9.81
C ARG A 345 -14.72 4.38 9.49
N ASP A 346 -14.94 5.17 10.51
CA ASP A 346 -15.26 6.59 10.37
C ASP A 346 -14.03 7.33 9.81
N THR A 347 -14.17 7.92 8.64
CA THR A 347 -13.15 8.76 8.02
C THR A 347 -13.66 10.18 7.74
N SER A 348 -14.59 10.63 8.53
CA SER A 348 -15.20 11.95 8.46
C SER A 348 -14.18 13.08 8.57
N SER A 349 -14.52 14.22 7.99
CA SER A 349 -13.82 15.50 8.15
C SER A 349 -14.78 16.52 8.75
N PRO A 350 -14.82 16.66 10.09
CA PRO A 350 -15.76 17.59 10.74
C PRO A 350 -15.58 19.04 10.30
N ALA A 351 -14.35 19.47 10.07
CA ALA A 351 -14.06 20.83 9.60
C ALA A 351 -14.64 21.13 8.20
N ASP A 352 -14.88 20.10 7.39
CA ASP A 352 -15.50 20.21 6.06
C ASP A 352 -16.98 19.84 6.07
N ASN A 353 -17.54 19.52 7.23
CA ASN A 353 -18.90 18.99 7.40
C ASN A 353 -19.13 17.75 6.49
N LYS A 354 -18.17 16.81 6.50
CA LYS A 354 -18.23 15.57 5.73
C LYS A 354 -18.27 14.38 6.67
N HIS A 355 -19.30 13.56 6.49
CA HIS A 355 -19.56 12.37 7.28
C HIS A 355 -19.35 11.15 6.39
N ILE A 356 -18.30 10.35 6.67
CA ILE A 356 -17.83 9.32 5.75
C ILE A 356 -17.52 8.05 6.52
N LEU A 357 -18.15 6.96 6.11
CA LEU A 357 -17.77 5.61 6.49
C LEU A 357 -16.97 4.96 5.37
N THR A 358 -15.73 4.63 5.64
CA THR A 358 -14.88 3.89 4.71
C THR A 358 -15.01 2.40 4.96
N CYS A 359 -15.55 1.70 3.97
CA CYS A 359 -15.70 0.26 3.92
C CYS A 359 -14.46 -0.38 3.30
N PHE A 360 -13.85 -1.34 3.99
CA PHE A 360 -12.71 -2.11 3.50
C PHE A 360 -13.18 -3.46 2.99
N LEU A 361 -13.05 -3.63 1.67
CA LEU A 361 -13.47 -4.83 0.96
C LEU A 361 -12.21 -5.63 0.60
N GLY A 362 -11.93 -6.68 1.37
CA GLY A 362 -10.74 -7.50 1.24
C GLY A 362 -11.05 -8.98 1.01
N GLY A 363 -10.13 -9.68 0.33
CA GLY A 363 -10.23 -11.11 0.10
C GLY A 363 -11.42 -11.55 -0.73
N LYS A 364 -11.91 -12.76 -0.51
CA LYS A 364 -13.06 -13.34 -1.26
C LYS A 364 -14.33 -12.49 -1.21
N PRO A 365 -14.79 -11.93 -0.06
CA PRO A 365 -15.98 -11.10 -0.03
C PRO A 365 -15.84 -9.83 -0.87
N GLY A 366 -14.67 -9.20 -0.81
CA GLY A 366 -14.38 -8.02 -1.63
C GLY A 366 -14.39 -8.32 -3.13
N PHE A 367 -13.80 -9.44 -3.52
CA PHE A 367 -13.83 -9.90 -4.92
C PHE A 367 -15.25 -10.20 -5.41
N ALA A 368 -16.07 -10.84 -4.57
CA ALA A 368 -17.48 -11.09 -4.89
C ALA A 368 -18.26 -9.78 -5.04
N TRP A 369 -18.03 -8.81 -4.17
CA TRP A 369 -18.61 -7.47 -4.27
C TRP A 369 -18.24 -6.77 -5.58
N ALA A 370 -16.99 -6.90 -6.02
CA ALA A 370 -16.53 -6.30 -7.27
C ALA A 370 -17.19 -6.86 -8.53
N ALA A 371 -17.75 -8.06 -8.45
CA ALA A 371 -18.50 -8.68 -9.56
C ALA A 371 -19.94 -8.17 -9.70
N LEU A 372 -20.45 -7.44 -8.69
CA LEU A 372 -21.80 -6.89 -8.69
C LEU A 372 -21.93 -5.67 -9.62
N SER A 373 -23.15 -5.33 -10.02
CA SER A 373 -23.47 -4.06 -10.66
C SER A 373 -23.20 -2.88 -9.72
N ASN A 374 -23.00 -1.66 -10.25
CA ASN A 374 -22.77 -0.49 -9.40
C ASN A 374 -23.91 -0.25 -8.41
N ALA A 375 -25.16 -0.45 -8.82
CA ALA A 375 -26.32 -0.32 -7.95
C ALA A 375 -26.32 -1.37 -6.83
N ASP A 376 -26.01 -2.63 -7.16
CA ASP A 376 -25.97 -3.71 -6.16
C ASP A 376 -24.77 -3.55 -5.19
N ARG A 377 -23.63 -3.02 -5.68
CA ARG A 377 -22.49 -2.67 -4.84
C ARG A 377 -22.88 -1.65 -3.77
N GLU A 378 -23.51 -0.58 -4.18
CA GLU A 378 -23.99 0.48 -3.29
C GLU A 378 -25.02 -0.06 -2.29
N GLN A 379 -26.06 -0.73 -2.79
CA GLN A 379 -27.13 -1.26 -1.97
C GLN A 379 -26.64 -2.30 -0.94
N SER A 380 -25.68 -3.15 -1.31
CA SER A 380 -25.10 -4.14 -0.38
C SER A 380 -24.39 -3.49 0.79
N LEU A 381 -23.69 -2.36 0.56
CA LEU A 381 -22.99 -1.61 1.62
C LEU A 381 -23.98 -0.81 2.48
N LEU A 382 -24.99 -0.18 1.87
CA LEU A 382 -26.05 0.51 2.63
C LEU A 382 -26.76 -0.45 3.55
N LYS A 383 -27.15 -1.64 3.06
CA LYS A 383 -27.75 -2.69 3.87
C LYS A 383 -26.86 -3.10 5.04
N GLN A 384 -25.57 -3.37 4.78
CA GLN A 384 -24.61 -3.77 5.82
C GLN A 384 -24.43 -2.66 6.88
N ILE A 385 -24.28 -1.41 6.45
CA ILE A 385 -24.13 -0.25 7.34
C ILE A 385 -25.42 -0.07 8.18
N GLY A 386 -26.60 -0.13 7.55
CA GLY A 386 -27.87 -0.05 8.26
C GLY A 386 -27.95 -1.07 9.39
N GLN A 387 -27.68 -2.33 9.08
CA GLN A 387 -27.70 -3.42 10.06
C GLN A 387 -26.67 -3.22 11.20
N LEU A 388 -25.43 -2.90 10.87
CA LEU A 388 -24.35 -2.78 11.85
C LEU A 388 -24.55 -1.62 12.83
N PHE A 389 -25.21 -0.55 12.42
CA PHE A 389 -25.46 0.63 13.24
C PHE A 389 -26.92 0.80 13.69
N ASP A 390 -27.76 -0.24 13.51
CA ASP A 390 -29.18 -0.16 13.83
C ASP A 390 -29.84 1.07 13.18
N ALA A 391 -29.60 1.25 11.87
CA ALA A 391 -29.94 2.46 11.12
C ALA A 391 -30.63 2.16 9.77
N GLU A 392 -31.29 1.00 9.62
CA GLU A 392 -31.94 0.58 8.39
C GLU A 392 -33.01 1.57 7.93
N ASP A 393 -33.65 2.27 8.86
CA ASP A 393 -34.71 3.25 8.60
C ASP A 393 -34.21 4.58 8.02
N ILE A 394 -32.90 4.90 8.23
CA ILE A 394 -32.35 6.21 7.88
C ILE A 394 -31.17 6.16 6.91
N VAL A 395 -30.44 5.05 6.82
CA VAL A 395 -29.17 4.95 6.09
C VAL A 395 -29.29 5.37 4.62
N GLU A 396 -30.35 4.95 3.93
CA GLU A 396 -30.59 5.32 2.53
C GLU A 396 -30.95 6.81 2.37
N LYS A 397 -31.70 7.39 3.31
CA LYS A 397 -32.09 8.82 3.29
C LYS A 397 -30.87 9.73 3.53
N GLU A 398 -29.95 9.28 4.38
CA GLU A 398 -28.74 10.01 4.70
C GLU A 398 -27.62 9.84 3.64
N PHE A 399 -27.69 8.82 2.81
CA PHE A 399 -26.71 8.55 1.79
C PHE A 399 -26.63 9.65 0.73
N VAL A 400 -25.41 10.04 0.36
CA VAL A 400 -25.13 11.06 -0.65
C VAL A 400 -24.49 10.44 -1.88
N GLN A 401 -23.37 9.72 -1.69
CA GLN A 401 -22.61 9.12 -2.79
C GLN A 401 -21.64 8.06 -2.29
N LEU A 402 -21.27 7.15 -3.18
CA LEU A 402 -20.16 6.21 -3.05
C LEU A 402 -18.97 6.72 -3.85
N VAL A 403 -17.79 6.76 -3.24
CA VAL A 403 -16.49 6.99 -3.92
C VAL A 403 -15.63 5.75 -3.76
N THR A 404 -15.11 5.22 -4.85
CA THR A 404 -14.26 4.02 -4.81
C THR A 404 -13.22 4.03 -5.93
N TYR A 405 -12.13 3.29 -5.74
CA TYR A 405 -11.13 3.02 -6.76
C TYR A 405 -10.59 1.59 -6.62
N GLU A 406 -10.65 0.84 -7.70
CA GLU A 406 -10.24 -0.56 -7.72
C GLU A 406 -8.77 -0.70 -8.14
N TRP A 407 -7.86 -0.72 -7.16
CA TRP A 407 -6.42 -0.89 -7.40
C TRP A 407 -6.07 -2.18 -8.15
N ILE A 408 -6.94 -3.19 -8.11
CA ILE A 408 -6.76 -4.43 -8.86
C ILE A 408 -6.85 -4.25 -10.39
N ARG A 409 -7.36 -3.12 -10.85
CA ARG A 409 -7.43 -2.77 -12.27
C ARG A 409 -6.33 -1.80 -12.71
N ASP A 410 -5.45 -1.42 -11.80
CA ASP A 410 -4.37 -0.46 -12.05
C ASP A 410 -3.05 -1.20 -12.31
N GLU A 411 -2.59 -1.17 -13.56
CA GLU A 411 -1.38 -1.85 -13.99
C GLU A 411 -0.11 -1.33 -13.30
N TYR A 412 -0.02 -0.01 -13.03
CA TYR A 412 1.15 0.59 -12.40
C TYR A 412 1.18 0.42 -10.88
N SER A 413 0.11 -0.06 -10.27
CA SER A 413 0.14 -0.53 -8.88
C SER A 413 0.51 -2.01 -8.75
N GLY A 414 0.53 -2.75 -9.86
CA GLY A 414 0.72 -4.19 -9.93
C GLY A 414 -0.57 -4.96 -9.68
N TRP A 415 -1.69 -4.38 -10.10
CA TRP A 415 -3.04 -4.94 -9.93
C TRP A 415 -3.38 -5.21 -8.46
N GLY A 416 -3.02 -4.29 -7.56
CA GLY A 416 -3.39 -4.44 -6.16
C GLY A 416 -2.77 -3.43 -5.19
N CYS A 417 -3.20 -3.56 -3.94
CA CYS A 417 -2.71 -2.83 -2.77
C CYS A 417 -3.10 -3.61 -1.49
N PRO A 418 -2.66 -3.18 -0.30
CA PRO A 418 -1.68 -2.16 -0.02
C PRO A 418 -0.24 -2.66 -0.19
N CYS A 419 0.04 -3.93 0.19
CA CYS A 419 1.34 -4.60 0.11
C CYS A 419 1.17 -6.01 -0.45
N THR A 420 2.21 -6.54 -1.08
CA THR A 420 2.24 -7.92 -1.54
C THR A 420 2.36 -8.90 -0.39
N GLY A 421 1.90 -10.13 -0.62
CA GLY A 421 2.16 -11.28 0.25
C GLY A 421 3.07 -12.30 -0.42
N LEU A 422 3.61 -13.19 0.37
CA LEU A 422 4.38 -14.36 -0.09
C LEU A 422 3.71 -15.66 0.37
N PRO A 423 3.67 -16.67 -0.48
CA PRO A 423 3.23 -18.02 -0.08
C PRO A 423 4.28 -18.71 0.81
N PRO A 424 3.91 -19.80 1.47
CA PRO A 424 4.84 -20.61 2.27
C PRO A 424 6.10 -21.05 1.50
N GLY A 425 7.23 -21.07 2.20
CA GLY A 425 8.52 -21.59 1.72
C GLY A 425 9.36 -20.61 0.91
N VAL A 426 8.84 -19.46 0.52
CA VAL A 426 9.57 -18.51 -0.34
C VAL A 426 10.53 -17.64 0.47
N LEU A 427 10.07 -17.08 1.58
CA LEU A 427 10.85 -16.13 2.35
C LEU A 427 12.15 -16.74 2.90
N SER A 428 12.07 -17.92 3.50
CA SER A 428 13.23 -18.62 4.06
C SER A 428 14.16 -19.22 2.99
N SER A 429 13.64 -19.56 1.79
CA SER A 429 14.44 -20.10 0.70
C SER A 429 15.28 -19.05 -0.01
N LEU A 430 14.77 -17.82 -0.11
CA LEU A 430 15.43 -16.72 -0.83
C LEU A 430 16.20 -15.78 0.09
N GLY A 431 15.81 -15.70 1.37
CA GLY A 431 16.27 -14.70 2.32
C GLY A 431 15.57 -13.34 2.13
N ALA A 432 15.27 -12.68 3.24
CA ALA A 432 14.55 -11.40 3.23
C ALA A 432 15.32 -10.25 2.56
N GLY A 433 16.65 -10.35 2.47
CA GLY A 433 17.52 -9.40 1.79
C GLY A 433 17.41 -9.44 0.27
N SER A 434 17.04 -10.57 -0.32
CA SER A 434 17.17 -10.80 -1.77
C SER A 434 16.37 -9.82 -2.63
N LEU A 435 15.24 -9.29 -2.16
CA LEU A 435 14.53 -8.22 -2.86
C LEU A 435 15.23 -6.87 -2.72
N ARG A 436 15.78 -6.57 -1.53
CA ARG A 436 16.34 -5.26 -1.16
C ARG A 436 17.76 -5.03 -1.68
N GLU A 437 18.56 -6.10 -1.76
CA GLU A 437 19.95 -6.03 -2.17
C GLU A 437 20.11 -5.42 -3.57
N PRO A 438 21.08 -4.51 -3.78
CA PRO A 438 21.37 -3.99 -5.11
C PRO A 438 21.76 -5.10 -6.10
N TRP A 439 21.54 -4.83 -7.37
CA TRP A 439 22.03 -5.67 -8.46
C TRP A 439 22.77 -4.81 -9.48
N ALA A 440 24.10 -4.94 -9.51
CA ALA A 440 25.00 -4.04 -10.23
C ALA A 440 24.67 -2.56 -9.89
N ASP A 441 24.34 -1.73 -10.87
CA ASP A 441 24.03 -0.31 -10.68
C ASP A 441 22.53 -0.03 -10.41
N LEU A 442 21.74 -1.06 -10.16
CA LEU A 442 20.31 -0.97 -9.87
C LEU A 442 20.03 -1.23 -8.39
N HIS A 443 19.47 -0.24 -7.71
CA HIS A 443 19.04 -0.28 -6.31
C HIS A 443 17.53 -0.41 -6.21
N PHE A 444 17.05 -1.15 -5.21
CA PHE A 444 15.62 -1.44 -5.03
C PHE A 444 15.09 -0.72 -3.79
N ALA A 445 14.08 0.10 -3.97
CA ALA A 445 13.30 0.76 -2.93
C ALA A 445 11.81 0.45 -3.10
N GLY A 446 10.96 1.13 -2.35
CA GLY A 446 9.54 0.82 -2.25
C GLY A 446 9.24 0.14 -0.93
N THR A 447 7.99 0.26 -0.48
CA THR A 447 7.58 -0.20 0.85
C THR A 447 7.75 -1.71 1.05
N GLU A 448 7.75 -2.52 -0.03
CA GLU A 448 8.00 -3.95 0.01
C GLU A 448 9.43 -4.30 0.46
N THR A 449 10.39 -3.38 0.24
CA THR A 449 11.82 -3.53 0.63
C THR A 449 12.11 -3.01 2.05
N ALA A 450 11.12 -2.43 2.72
CA ALA A 450 11.30 -1.84 4.04
C ALA A 450 11.40 -2.93 5.14
N GLY A 451 12.27 -2.71 6.12
CA GLY A 451 12.32 -3.50 7.35
C GLY A 451 11.36 -2.98 8.40
N GLU A 452 11.08 -1.68 8.41
CA GLU A 452 10.14 -1.04 9.32
C GLU A 452 8.93 -0.50 8.56
N TRP A 453 7.74 -0.71 9.09
CA TRP A 453 6.46 -0.27 8.51
C TRP A 453 6.29 -0.72 7.04
N LYS A 454 6.63 -1.98 6.75
CA LYS A 454 6.42 -2.60 5.43
C LYS A 454 4.94 -2.47 5.03
N GLY A 455 4.69 -2.05 3.79
CA GLY A 455 3.34 -1.84 3.27
C GLY A 455 2.74 -0.46 3.61
N TYR A 456 3.40 0.35 4.42
CA TYR A 456 2.94 1.67 4.85
C TYR A 456 3.75 2.81 4.20
N MET A 457 3.25 4.04 4.31
CA MET A 457 3.94 5.24 3.84
C MET A 457 5.30 5.46 4.51
N GLU A 458 5.39 5.18 5.81
CA GLU A 458 6.65 5.24 6.57
C GLU A 458 7.72 4.33 5.95
N GLY A 459 7.36 3.07 5.65
CA GLY A 459 8.27 2.13 4.99
C GLY A 459 8.69 2.58 3.60
N ALA A 460 7.79 3.22 2.85
CA ALA A 460 8.13 3.80 1.56
C ALA A 460 9.19 4.92 1.71
N VAL A 461 8.99 5.87 2.62
CA VAL A 461 9.94 6.96 2.88
C VAL A 461 11.30 6.41 3.32
N ARG A 462 11.33 5.51 4.32
CA ARG A 462 12.57 4.89 4.83
C ARG A 462 13.33 4.12 3.74
N SER A 463 12.62 3.39 2.89
CA SER A 463 13.26 2.65 1.79
C SER A 463 13.88 3.57 0.74
N GLY A 464 13.24 4.70 0.45
CA GLY A 464 13.77 5.73 -0.44
C GLY A 464 15.05 6.37 0.13
N GLN A 465 15.03 6.74 1.41
CA GLN A 465 16.21 7.28 2.11
C GLN A 465 17.39 6.29 2.09
N ARG A 466 17.13 5.01 2.39
CA ARG A 466 18.15 3.96 2.35
C ARG A 466 18.79 3.84 0.96
N ALA A 467 17.98 3.71 -0.09
CA ALA A 467 18.50 3.56 -1.44
C ALA A 467 19.27 4.80 -1.91
N ALA A 468 18.83 6.00 -1.53
CA ALA A 468 19.59 7.22 -1.81
C ALA A 468 20.96 7.21 -1.13
N VAL A 469 21.06 6.81 0.15
CA VAL A 469 22.31 6.70 0.88
C VAL A 469 23.26 5.69 0.21
N GLU A 470 22.75 4.53 -0.22
CA GLU A 470 23.52 3.51 -0.94
C GLU A 470 24.15 4.10 -2.21
N VAL A 471 23.33 4.70 -3.07
CA VAL A 471 23.74 5.29 -4.36
C VAL A 471 24.72 6.45 -4.17
N ILE A 472 24.44 7.38 -3.26
CA ILE A 472 25.32 8.55 -2.97
C ILE A 472 26.70 8.08 -2.50
N LYS A 473 26.73 7.07 -1.64
CA LYS A 473 27.98 6.48 -1.16
C LYS A 473 28.80 5.91 -2.32
N GLU A 474 28.18 5.11 -3.19
CA GLU A 474 28.87 4.49 -4.34
C GLU A 474 29.34 5.48 -5.40
N LEU A 475 28.63 6.61 -5.59
CA LEU A 475 29.02 7.64 -6.56
C LEU A 475 30.14 8.56 -6.06
N ARG A 476 30.42 8.58 -4.75
CA ARG A 476 31.47 9.39 -4.14
C ARG A 476 32.77 8.61 -3.84
N THR A 477 32.74 7.28 -3.97
CA THR A 477 33.92 6.40 -3.88
C THR A 477 34.58 6.21 -5.23
#